data_2b05ca47b9071fc4946e80bc067b5f18
#
_entry.id   2b05ca47b9071fc4946e80bc067b5f18
#
_cell.length_a   1.000
_cell.length_b   1.000
_cell.length_c   1.000
_cell.angle_alpha   90.00
_cell.angle_beta   90.00
_cell.angle_gamma   90.00
#
_symmetry.space_group_name_H-M   'P 1'
#
loop_
_entity.id
_entity.type
_entity.pdbx_description
1 polymer ?
#
loop_
_entity_poly.entity_id
_entity_poly.type
_entity_poly.pdbx_seq_one_letter_code
_entity_poly.pdbx_strand_id
1 'polypeptide(L)'
;KLVTKEQTETFILNDWGCGSMTLVAKSNGRFVTLEEDTDIIKADKKEAFGWFVRELWNLKQEKNGFTLESWNKKQVIVDKDGHFSICVDNPPARFEIEIVKDGKTAAEKTAKEADHVIAVIGCNPVINSKEEVDRTTIALPTEQEELVKRVAAVNPNTIVALISNYPYAIGELEKKVPAILLSASGSQELGHGIEDVLTGKAAAAGRLNMTWYRSDEDLPDMNDYDIIQGKRTYQYFDREVLYPFGYGLTYAAFSYEKMQIKKERGCIKVS
;
A
#
# COMPACT_ATOMS: atom_id res chain seq x y z
N LYS A 1 1.96 4.40 28.34
CA LYS A 1 2.26 5.67 28.97
C LYS A 1 3.61 6.12 28.45
N LEU A 2 3.63 7.12 27.57
CA LEU A 2 4.86 7.75 27.06
C LEU A 2 5.27 8.81 28.09
N VAL A 3 6.49 8.75 28.59
CA VAL A 3 6.98 9.66 29.62
C VAL A 3 8.16 10.45 29.07
N THR A 4 8.13 11.75 29.22
CA THR A 4 9.06 12.70 28.59
C THR A 4 10.32 13.01 29.40
N LYS A 5 10.54 12.42 30.58
CA LYS A 5 11.72 12.69 31.42
C LYS A 5 12.53 11.44 31.64
N GLU A 6 13.79 11.48 31.23
CA GLU A 6 14.90 10.55 31.47
C GLU A 6 14.97 9.23 30.67
N GLN A 7 13.89 8.77 30.02
CA GLN A 7 13.96 7.65 29.09
C GLN A 7 13.31 8.05 27.78
N THR A 8 14.12 8.17 26.74
CA THR A 8 13.65 8.42 25.37
C THR A 8 13.22 7.11 24.75
N GLU A 9 11.96 7.04 24.30
CA GLU A 9 11.49 5.92 23.50
C GLU A 9 11.78 6.19 22.02
N THR A 10 12.27 5.17 21.33
CA THR A 10 12.46 5.18 19.87
C THR A 10 11.29 4.47 19.22
N PHE A 11 10.76 5.04 18.16
CA PHE A 11 9.64 4.45 17.41
C PHE A 11 10.09 4.01 16.02
N ILE A 12 9.50 2.92 15.56
CA ILE A 12 9.48 2.58 14.14
C ILE A 12 8.26 3.29 13.55
N LEU A 13 8.50 4.18 12.61
CA LEU A 13 7.45 4.89 11.89
C LEU A 13 7.25 4.19 10.55
N ASN A 14 6.04 3.70 10.30
CA ASN A 14 5.64 3.18 9.01
C ASN A 14 4.67 4.16 8.37
N ASP A 15 5.06 4.73 7.24
CA ASP A 15 4.20 5.57 6.41
C ASP A 15 3.43 4.69 5.43
N TRP A 16 2.10 4.71 5.52
CA TRP A 16 1.19 3.93 4.67
C TRP A 16 0.71 4.71 3.45
N GLY A 17 1.13 5.96 3.30
CA GLY A 17 0.59 6.90 2.35
C GLY A 17 -0.74 7.51 2.82
N CYS A 18 -1.30 8.39 2.01
CA CYS A 18 -2.55 9.11 2.31
C CYS A 18 -2.51 9.89 3.64
N GLY A 19 -1.32 10.26 4.13
CA GLY A 19 -1.12 10.96 5.39
C GLY A 19 -1.28 10.10 6.65
N SER A 20 -1.43 8.79 6.49
CA SER A 20 -1.60 7.86 7.61
C SER A 20 -0.31 7.10 7.92
N MET A 21 0.03 7.01 9.21
CA MET A 21 1.20 6.28 9.68
C MET A 21 0.90 5.46 10.92
N THR A 22 1.73 4.48 11.20
CA THR A 22 1.73 3.75 12.46
C THR A 22 3.06 3.95 13.17
N LEU A 23 2.99 3.98 14.50
CA LEU A 23 4.14 4.09 15.38
C LEU A 23 4.27 2.80 16.19
N VAL A 24 5.42 2.16 16.15
CA VAL A 24 5.72 0.97 16.95
C VAL A 24 6.84 1.32 17.95
N ALA A 25 6.58 1.19 19.24
CA ALA A 25 7.58 1.42 20.26
C ALA A 25 8.66 0.34 20.18
N LYS A 26 9.92 0.75 20.09
CA LYS A 26 11.04 -0.18 19.92
C LYS A 26 11.31 -1.01 21.16
N SER A 27 11.03 -0.47 22.34
CA SER A 27 11.27 -1.13 23.62
C SER A 27 10.46 -2.43 23.82
N ASN A 28 9.23 -2.48 23.26
CA ASN A 28 8.33 -3.62 23.47
C ASN A 28 7.73 -4.19 22.18
N GLY A 29 8.00 -3.60 21.01
CA GLY A 29 7.48 -4.03 19.72
C GLY A 29 5.97 -3.85 19.57
N ARG A 30 5.33 -2.93 20.31
CA ARG A 30 3.90 -2.70 20.30
C ARG A 30 3.53 -1.44 19.57
N PHE A 31 2.39 -1.48 18.89
CA PHE A 31 1.81 -0.31 18.24
C PHE A 31 1.28 0.68 19.27
N VAL A 32 1.53 1.95 18.99
CA VAL A 32 0.95 3.07 19.72
C VAL A 32 -0.51 3.20 19.30
N THR A 33 -1.40 3.14 20.26
CA THR A 33 -2.85 3.20 20.07
C THR A 33 -3.50 4.26 20.95
N LEU A 34 -4.59 4.82 20.46
CA LEU A 34 -5.48 5.64 21.28
C LEU A 34 -6.62 4.77 21.82
N GLU A 35 -6.72 4.64 23.13
CA GLU A 35 -7.85 3.97 23.76
C GLU A 35 -9.09 4.89 23.77
N GLU A 36 -10.18 4.42 23.16
CA GLU A 36 -11.36 5.23 22.88
C GLU A 36 -12.05 5.78 24.11
N ASP A 37 -12.18 4.97 25.15
CA ASP A 37 -12.95 5.33 26.34
C ASP A 37 -12.17 6.15 27.38
N THR A 38 -10.87 6.30 27.22
CA THR A 38 -10.00 6.92 28.22
C THR A 38 -9.18 8.07 27.70
N ASP A 39 -9.20 8.35 26.41
CA ASP A 39 -8.34 9.31 25.71
C ASP A 39 -6.82 9.11 26.03
N ILE A 40 -6.46 7.93 26.49
CA ILE A 40 -5.08 7.58 26.87
C ILE A 40 -4.37 6.94 25.68
N ILE A 41 -3.15 7.40 25.44
CA ILE A 41 -2.26 6.85 24.41
C ILE A 41 -1.33 5.83 25.07
N LYS A 42 -1.28 4.62 24.51
CA LYS A 42 -0.44 3.51 24.97
C LYS A 42 0.22 2.78 23.82
N ALA A 43 1.36 2.16 24.09
CA ALA A 43 2.01 1.22 23.16
C ALA A 43 1.78 -0.22 23.68
N ASP A 44 0.63 -0.82 23.36
CA ASP A 44 0.23 -2.13 23.89
C ASP A 44 -0.37 -3.09 22.87
N LYS A 45 -0.70 -2.65 21.65
CA LYS A 45 -1.30 -3.51 20.62
C LYS A 45 -0.25 -4.29 19.82
N LYS A 46 -0.58 -5.52 19.46
CA LYS A 46 0.29 -6.38 18.66
C LYS A 46 0.26 -6.07 17.16
N GLU A 47 -0.84 -5.53 16.70
CA GLU A 47 -1.11 -5.25 15.28
C GLU A 47 -2.00 -4.02 15.15
N ALA A 48 -1.96 -3.38 13.99
CA ALA A 48 -2.89 -2.33 13.59
C ALA A 48 -4.03 -3.01 12.83
N PHE A 49 -5.18 -3.15 13.47
CA PHE A 49 -6.30 -3.92 12.95
C PHE A 49 -7.65 -3.41 13.45
N GLY A 50 -8.70 -3.80 12.73
CA GLY A 50 -10.10 -3.54 13.08
C GLY A 50 -10.78 -2.55 12.14
N TRP A 51 -12.08 -2.36 12.35
CA TRP A 51 -12.85 -1.41 11.56
C TRP A 51 -12.36 0.03 11.79
N PHE A 52 -12.17 0.41 13.05
CA PHE A 52 -11.46 1.63 13.43
C PHE A 52 -10.04 1.27 13.83
N VAL A 53 -9.09 1.54 12.92
CA VAL A 53 -7.67 1.27 13.21
C VAL A 53 -7.13 2.38 14.10
N ARG A 54 -7.18 2.15 15.40
CA ARG A 54 -6.82 3.14 16.45
C ARG A 54 -5.33 3.40 16.56
N GLU A 55 -4.54 2.62 15.85
CA GLU A 55 -3.10 2.70 15.72
C GLU A 55 -2.65 3.67 14.63
N LEU A 56 -3.61 4.27 13.89
CA LEU A 56 -3.30 5.26 12.85
C LEU A 56 -3.14 6.66 13.42
N TRP A 57 -2.11 7.30 12.96
CA TRP A 57 -1.72 8.65 13.31
C TRP A 57 -1.47 9.47 12.05
N ASN A 58 -1.74 10.77 12.12
CA ASN A 58 -1.35 11.73 11.10
C ASN A 58 -0.30 12.68 11.67
N LEU A 59 0.85 12.71 11.06
CA LEU A 59 1.93 13.64 11.40
C LEU A 59 1.81 14.86 10.48
N LYS A 60 1.63 16.03 11.05
CA LYS A 60 1.51 17.29 10.31
C LYS A 60 2.73 18.15 10.58
N GLN A 61 3.39 18.60 9.52
CA GLN A 61 4.48 19.56 9.63
C GLN A 61 3.93 20.95 9.88
N GLU A 62 4.47 21.63 10.88
CA GLU A 62 4.15 22.99 11.26
C GLU A 62 5.40 23.88 11.14
N LYS A 63 5.24 25.20 11.28
CA LYS A 63 6.38 26.14 11.24
C LYS A 63 7.51 25.78 12.22
N ASN A 64 7.15 25.26 13.40
CA ASN A 64 8.09 24.97 14.48
C ASN A 64 7.91 23.54 14.99
N GLY A 65 8.21 22.55 14.14
CA GLY A 65 8.12 21.14 14.49
C GLY A 65 6.92 20.43 13.85
N PHE A 66 6.45 19.40 14.52
CA PHE A 66 5.35 18.56 14.05
C PHE A 66 4.25 18.47 15.08
N THR A 67 3.03 18.31 14.63
CA THR A 67 1.89 17.92 15.47
C THR A 67 1.45 16.52 15.12
N LEU A 68 0.86 15.81 16.08
CA LEU A 68 0.36 14.45 15.90
C LEU A 68 -1.15 14.44 16.13
N GLU A 69 -1.87 13.85 15.17
CA GLU A 69 -3.31 13.71 15.19
C GLU A 69 -3.68 12.23 15.17
N SER A 70 -4.65 11.84 15.97
CA SER A 70 -5.13 10.46 16.03
C SER A 70 -6.04 10.11 14.84
N TRP A 71 -6.35 8.83 14.70
CA TRP A 71 -7.25 8.28 13.67
C TRP A 71 -8.60 9.01 13.57
N ASN A 72 -9.13 9.47 14.70
CA ASN A 72 -10.41 10.20 14.80
C ASN A 72 -10.24 11.73 14.83
N LYS A 73 -9.14 12.23 14.30
CA LYS A 73 -8.83 13.65 14.10
C LYS A 73 -8.68 14.48 15.38
N LYS A 74 -8.43 13.85 16.51
CA LYS A 74 -8.12 14.54 17.76
C LYS A 74 -6.63 14.83 17.88
N GLN A 75 -6.31 16.00 18.42
CA GLN A 75 -4.92 16.45 18.58
C GLN A 75 -4.28 15.84 19.83
N VAL A 76 -3.02 15.43 19.70
CA VAL A 76 -2.23 14.94 20.82
C VAL A 76 -1.71 16.11 21.63
N ILE A 77 -1.87 16.02 22.94
CA ILE A 77 -1.28 16.93 23.92
C ILE A 77 -0.32 16.21 24.85
N VAL A 78 0.49 16.96 25.55
CA VAL A 78 1.34 16.46 26.64
C VAL A 78 0.90 17.15 27.93
N ASP A 79 0.55 16.37 28.95
CA ASP A 79 0.14 16.90 30.24
C ASP A 79 1.37 17.37 31.04
N LYS A 80 1.10 18.00 32.21
CA LYS A 80 2.16 18.51 33.12
C LYS A 80 3.11 17.44 33.66
N ASP A 81 2.67 16.18 33.64
CA ASP A 81 3.44 15.02 34.09
C ASP A 81 4.18 14.34 32.93
N GLY A 82 4.05 14.90 31.73
CA GLY A 82 4.70 14.41 30.51
C GLY A 82 4.01 13.22 29.87
N HIS A 83 2.73 12.98 30.15
CA HIS A 83 1.97 11.93 29.50
C HIS A 83 1.30 12.44 28.24
N PHE A 84 1.24 11.57 27.26
CA PHE A 84 0.51 11.82 26.02
C PHE A 84 -0.97 11.48 26.23
N SER A 85 -1.83 12.38 25.84
CA SER A 85 -3.27 12.21 25.84
C SER A 85 -3.90 13.02 24.71
N ILE A 86 -5.22 12.97 24.61
CA ILE A 86 -5.98 13.71 23.63
C ILE A 86 -6.78 14.80 24.35
N CYS A 87 -6.82 15.99 23.76
CA CYS A 87 -7.73 17.05 24.18
C CYS A 87 -8.22 17.86 23.00
N VAL A 88 -9.49 18.23 23.02
CA VAL A 88 -10.11 19.03 21.96
C VAL A 88 -9.86 20.53 22.19
N ASP A 89 -9.75 20.97 23.45
CA ASP A 89 -9.73 22.38 23.83
C ASP A 89 -8.32 22.96 24.04
N ASN A 90 -7.30 22.12 24.10
CA ASN A 90 -5.92 22.55 24.31
C ASN A 90 -5.14 22.62 22.98
N PRO A 91 -4.19 23.56 22.84
CA PRO A 91 -3.32 23.58 21.67
C PRO A 91 -2.53 22.25 21.57
N PRO A 92 -2.30 21.75 20.35
CA PRO A 92 -1.57 20.51 20.15
C PRO A 92 -0.14 20.60 20.65
N ALA A 93 0.38 19.50 21.17
CA ALA A 93 1.79 19.37 21.49
C ALA A 93 2.62 19.44 20.21
N ARG A 94 3.80 20.05 20.31
CA ARG A 94 4.76 20.13 19.20
C ARG A 94 5.92 19.19 19.48
N PHE A 95 6.30 18.46 18.45
CA PHE A 95 7.34 17.46 18.50
C PHE A 95 8.47 17.82 17.56
N GLU A 96 9.69 17.55 17.97
CA GLU A 96 10.84 17.45 17.09
C GLU A 96 11.08 15.98 16.77
N ILE A 97 11.47 15.70 15.54
CA ILE A 97 11.72 14.33 15.08
C ILE A 97 13.21 14.20 14.76
N GLU A 98 13.87 13.31 15.48
CA GLU A 98 15.22 12.85 15.17
C GLU A 98 15.15 11.50 14.44
N ILE A 99 15.69 11.44 13.22
CA ILE A 99 15.79 10.20 12.45
C ILE A 99 17.06 9.46 12.86
N VAL A 100 16.92 8.48 13.74
CA VAL A 100 18.04 7.64 14.21
C VAL A 100 18.51 6.66 13.14
N LYS A 101 17.57 6.14 12.33
CA LYS A 101 17.83 5.21 11.23
C LYS A 101 16.81 5.44 10.12
N ASP A 102 17.31 5.80 8.95
CA ASP A 102 16.50 5.89 7.75
C ASP A 102 16.31 4.50 7.12
N GLY A 103 15.05 4.07 6.96
CA GLY A 103 14.69 2.75 6.48
C GLY A 103 15.07 2.54 5.02
N LYS A 104 14.91 3.55 4.17
CA LYS A 104 15.25 3.48 2.75
C LYS A 104 16.76 3.32 2.55
N THR A 105 17.56 4.05 3.30
CA THR A 105 19.03 3.92 3.29
C THR A 105 19.48 2.54 3.79
N ALA A 106 18.81 2.00 4.80
CA ALA A 106 19.11 0.66 5.28
C ALA A 106 18.76 -0.41 4.25
N ALA A 107 17.61 -0.29 3.59
CA ALA A 107 17.18 -1.20 2.53
C ALA A 107 18.14 -1.15 1.32
N GLU A 108 18.55 0.05 0.90
CA GLU A 108 19.54 0.23 -0.17
C GLU A 108 20.87 -0.48 0.15
N LYS A 109 21.36 -0.32 1.39
CA LYS A 109 22.58 -1.01 1.81
C LYS A 109 22.42 -2.52 1.74
N THR A 110 21.32 -3.07 2.25
CA THR A 110 21.04 -4.50 2.21
C THR A 110 20.89 -5.01 0.77
N ALA A 111 20.25 -4.23 -0.10
CA ALA A 111 20.07 -4.58 -1.50
C ALA A 111 21.41 -4.68 -2.27
N LYS A 112 22.42 -3.87 -1.93
CA LYS A 112 23.77 -3.96 -2.52
C LYS A 112 24.48 -5.25 -2.20
N GLU A 113 24.18 -5.86 -1.07
CA GLU A 113 24.84 -7.06 -0.56
C GLU A 113 24.08 -8.35 -0.96
N ALA A 114 22.89 -8.23 -1.55
CA ALA A 114 22.04 -9.35 -1.94
C ALA A 114 22.21 -9.73 -3.41
N ASP A 115 22.10 -11.03 -3.72
CA ASP A 115 22.07 -11.51 -5.11
C ASP A 115 20.77 -11.10 -5.82
N HIS A 116 19.66 -11.16 -5.10
CA HIS A 116 18.32 -10.79 -5.58
C HIS A 116 17.58 -10.00 -4.51
N VAL A 117 16.73 -9.08 -4.95
CA VAL A 117 15.85 -8.30 -4.07
C VAL A 117 14.40 -8.56 -4.43
N ILE A 118 13.58 -8.86 -3.45
CA ILE A 118 12.12 -8.92 -3.59
C ILE A 118 11.54 -7.74 -2.80
N ALA A 119 11.08 -6.73 -3.50
CA ALA A 119 10.43 -5.57 -2.91
C ALA A 119 8.92 -5.84 -2.82
N VAL A 120 8.43 -6.07 -1.60
CA VAL A 120 7.00 -6.27 -1.34
C VAL A 120 6.35 -4.94 -1.03
N ILE A 121 5.43 -4.52 -1.89
CA ILE A 121 4.71 -3.24 -1.79
C ILE A 121 3.23 -3.45 -2.09
N GLY A 122 2.42 -2.42 -1.89
CA GLY A 122 1.00 -2.45 -2.25
C GLY A 122 0.10 -1.79 -1.21
N CYS A 123 -1.10 -2.30 -1.06
CA CYS A 123 -2.09 -1.74 -0.16
C CYS A 123 -2.41 -2.68 1.01
N ASN A 124 -2.79 -2.05 2.12
CA ASN A 124 -3.35 -2.75 3.27
C ASN A 124 -4.87 -2.47 3.31
N PRO A 125 -5.72 -3.52 3.26
CA PRO A 125 -7.18 -3.35 3.14
C PRO A 125 -7.84 -2.73 4.38
N VAL A 126 -7.15 -2.63 5.51
CA VAL A 126 -7.68 -1.98 6.71
C VAL A 126 -7.06 -0.61 6.99
N ILE A 127 -6.04 -0.21 6.24
CA ILE A 127 -5.31 1.05 6.47
C ILE A 127 -5.47 2.03 5.31
N ASN A 128 -4.87 1.73 4.16
CA ASN A 128 -4.77 2.67 3.02
C ASN A 128 -5.58 2.26 1.78
N SER A 129 -6.41 1.25 1.91
CA SER A 129 -7.39 0.84 0.90
C SER A 129 -8.68 0.32 1.53
N LYS A 130 -9.03 0.91 2.64
CA LYS A 130 -10.19 0.56 3.44
C LYS A 130 -11.48 1.05 2.77
N GLU A 131 -12.56 0.27 2.91
CA GLU A 131 -13.92 0.71 2.60
C GLU A 131 -14.27 2.01 3.35
N GLU A 132 -15.02 2.89 2.75
CA GLU A 132 -15.38 4.25 3.23
C GLU A 132 -14.21 5.26 3.30
N VAL A 133 -12.99 4.83 3.01
CA VAL A 133 -11.83 5.73 2.94
C VAL A 133 -11.22 5.59 1.55
N ASP A 134 -11.89 6.23 0.58
CA ASP A 134 -11.47 6.18 -0.82
C ASP A 134 -10.12 6.87 -1.02
N ARG A 135 -9.32 6.28 -1.88
CA ARG A 135 -8.09 6.91 -2.32
C ARG A 135 -8.40 8.10 -3.22
N THR A 136 -7.63 9.15 -3.06
CA THR A 136 -7.72 10.36 -3.90
C THR A 136 -6.86 10.27 -5.16
N THR A 137 -6.09 9.21 -5.32
CA THR A 137 -5.16 8.97 -6.44
C THR A 137 -4.96 7.49 -6.66
N ILE A 138 -4.69 7.09 -7.91
CA ILE A 138 -4.21 5.74 -8.26
C ILE A 138 -2.67 5.64 -8.23
N ALA A 139 -1.97 6.69 -7.85
CA ALA A 139 -0.53 6.63 -7.67
C ALA A 139 -0.16 5.67 -6.52
N LEU A 140 0.97 5.01 -6.67
CA LEU A 140 1.56 4.26 -5.56
C LEU A 140 1.99 5.24 -4.46
N PRO A 141 1.86 4.89 -3.16
CA PRO A 141 2.39 5.72 -2.08
C PRO A 141 3.86 6.09 -2.32
N THR A 142 4.19 7.37 -2.21
CA THR A 142 5.51 7.92 -2.55
C THR A 142 6.64 7.18 -1.86
N GLU A 143 6.48 6.84 -0.57
CA GLU A 143 7.49 6.12 0.20
C GLU A 143 7.79 4.73 -0.35
N GLN A 144 6.77 4.04 -0.86
CA GLN A 144 6.94 2.73 -1.49
C GLN A 144 7.62 2.85 -2.85
N GLU A 145 7.20 3.83 -3.65
CA GLU A 145 7.80 4.08 -4.96
C GLU A 145 9.28 4.46 -4.85
N GLU A 146 9.62 5.36 -3.93
CA GLU A 146 11.00 5.75 -3.64
C GLU A 146 11.84 4.57 -3.13
N LEU A 147 11.29 3.74 -2.24
CA LEU A 147 11.97 2.55 -1.75
C LEU A 147 12.39 1.65 -2.91
N VAL A 148 11.45 1.32 -3.81
CA VAL A 148 11.74 0.46 -4.95
C VAL A 148 12.74 1.11 -5.90
N LYS A 149 12.60 2.41 -6.21
CA LYS A 149 13.55 3.14 -7.06
C LYS A 149 14.98 3.09 -6.50
N ARG A 150 15.14 3.26 -5.18
CA ARG A 150 16.44 3.22 -4.52
C ARG A 150 17.07 1.84 -4.53
N VAL A 151 16.31 0.79 -4.20
CA VAL A 151 16.85 -0.58 -4.18
C VAL A 151 17.15 -1.09 -5.60
N ALA A 152 16.29 -0.78 -6.57
CA ALA A 152 16.52 -1.15 -7.97
C ALA A 152 17.73 -0.42 -8.59
N ALA A 153 18.03 0.79 -8.17
CA ALA A 153 19.19 1.53 -8.64
C ALA A 153 20.52 0.87 -8.23
N VAL A 154 20.55 0.12 -7.14
CA VAL A 154 21.76 -0.53 -6.61
C VAL A 154 21.79 -2.04 -6.84
N ASN A 155 20.65 -2.65 -7.15
CA ASN A 155 20.55 -4.07 -7.47
C ASN A 155 19.59 -4.27 -8.66
N PRO A 156 20.11 -4.55 -9.88
CA PRO A 156 19.28 -4.74 -11.06
C PRO A 156 18.40 -6.00 -11.02
N ASN A 157 18.68 -6.92 -10.10
CA ASN A 157 17.88 -8.14 -9.88
C ASN A 157 16.73 -7.89 -8.88
N THR A 158 16.16 -6.69 -8.89
CA THR A 158 15.04 -6.33 -8.02
C THR A 158 13.71 -6.70 -8.66
N ILE A 159 12.98 -7.60 -8.04
CA ILE A 159 11.61 -8.00 -8.42
C ILE A 159 10.63 -7.28 -7.48
N VAL A 160 9.55 -6.76 -8.03
CA VAL A 160 8.46 -6.19 -7.24
C VAL A 160 7.35 -7.22 -7.07
N ALA A 161 7.00 -7.54 -5.83
CA ALA A 161 5.76 -8.24 -5.47
C ALA A 161 4.73 -7.19 -5.03
N LEU A 162 3.83 -6.84 -5.93
CA LEU A 162 2.77 -5.87 -5.70
C LEU A 162 1.52 -6.58 -5.19
N ILE A 163 1.14 -6.32 -3.93
CA ILE A 163 -0.06 -6.89 -3.32
C ILE A 163 -1.14 -5.82 -3.31
N SER A 164 -2.14 -5.98 -4.19
CA SER A 164 -3.20 -5.00 -4.33
C SER A 164 -4.47 -5.58 -4.96
N ASN A 165 -5.62 -5.13 -4.46
CA ASN A 165 -6.93 -5.38 -5.08
C ASN A 165 -7.31 -4.27 -6.06
N TYR A 166 -6.48 -3.23 -6.20
CA TYR A 166 -6.74 -2.03 -6.97
C TYR A 166 -5.62 -1.77 -7.96
N PRO A 167 -5.90 -1.14 -9.11
CA PRO A 167 -4.86 -0.70 -10.03
C PRO A 167 -4.04 0.45 -9.44
N TYR A 168 -2.77 0.49 -9.82
CA TYR A 168 -1.84 1.58 -9.52
C TYR A 168 -1.21 2.12 -10.81
N ALA A 169 -0.99 3.43 -10.86
CA ALA A 169 -0.21 4.08 -11.90
C ALA A 169 1.29 3.85 -11.65
N ILE A 170 1.82 2.70 -12.07
CA ILE A 170 3.19 2.25 -11.80
C ILE A 170 4.13 2.29 -13.01
N GLY A 171 3.75 3.05 -14.06
CA GLY A 171 4.51 3.06 -15.31
C GLY A 171 5.97 3.50 -15.19
N GLU A 172 6.29 4.36 -14.23
CA GLU A 172 7.68 4.73 -13.97
C GLU A 172 8.45 3.63 -13.21
N LEU A 173 7.76 2.88 -12.37
CA LEU A 173 8.34 1.74 -11.66
C LEU A 173 8.63 0.58 -12.61
N GLU A 174 7.71 0.28 -13.52
CA GLU A 174 7.85 -0.76 -14.54
C GLU A 174 9.16 -0.63 -15.32
N LYS A 175 9.54 0.60 -15.67
CA LYS A 175 10.77 0.88 -16.40
C LYS A 175 12.06 0.64 -15.60
N LYS A 176 11.96 0.46 -14.28
CA LYS A 176 13.11 0.38 -13.36
C LYS A 176 13.41 -1.02 -12.88
N VAL A 177 12.47 -1.95 -13.02
CA VAL A 177 12.60 -3.31 -12.48
C VAL A 177 12.38 -4.34 -13.59
N PRO A 178 13.07 -5.50 -13.54
CA PRO A 178 12.96 -6.53 -14.56
C PRO A 178 11.64 -7.29 -14.50
N ALA A 179 10.95 -7.32 -13.35
CA ALA A 179 9.70 -8.05 -13.20
C ALA A 179 8.81 -7.45 -12.09
N ILE A 180 7.51 -7.50 -12.34
CA ILE A 180 6.48 -7.16 -11.36
C ILE A 180 5.51 -8.35 -11.28
N LEU A 181 5.37 -8.92 -10.08
CA LEU A 181 4.37 -9.94 -9.77
C LEU A 181 3.21 -9.29 -9.03
N LEU A 182 2.04 -9.28 -9.63
CA LEU A 182 0.82 -8.81 -8.97
C LEU A 182 0.09 -9.96 -8.29
N SER A 183 -0.27 -9.76 -7.04
CA SER A 183 -1.20 -10.63 -6.31
C SER A 183 -2.30 -9.79 -5.64
N ALA A 184 -3.52 -10.28 -5.65
CA ALA A 184 -4.57 -9.72 -4.83
C ALA A 184 -4.27 -9.99 -3.34
N SER A 185 -4.91 -9.25 -2.44
CA SER A 185 -4.90 -9.56 -1.00
C SER A 185 -5.50 -10.94 -0.81
N GLY A 186 -4.67 -11.88 -0.41
CA GLY A 186 -5.05 -13.27 -0.19
C GLY A 186 -5.31 -13.56 1.28
N SER A 187 -5.54 -14.84 1.57
CA SER A 187 -5.63 -15.36 2.92
C SER A 187 -4.26 -15.81 3.43
N GLN A 188 -4.24 -16.68 4.40
CA GLN A 188 -3.04 -17.18 5.07
C GLN A 188 -1.98 -17.82 4.15
N GLU A 189 -2.39 -18.31 2.97
CA GLU A 189 -1.47 -18.95 2.00
C GLU A 189 -0.90 -17.98 0.95
N LEU A 190 -1.16 -16.67 1.08
CA LEU A 190 -0.68 -15.66 0.13
C LEU A 190 0.85 -15.73 -0.07
N GLY A 191 1.60 -15.84 1.01
CA GLY A 191 3.06 -15.90 0.97
C GLY A 191 3.57 -17.14 0.21
N HIS A 192 2.97 -18.28 0.43
CA HIS A 192 3.31 -19.54 -0.28
C HIS A 192 2.99 -19.44 -1.77
N GLY A 193 1.80 -18.87 -2.13
CA GLY A 193 1.45 -18.68 -3.53
C GLY A 193 2.39 -17.75 -4.28
N ILE A 194 2.84 -16.67 -3.64
CA ILE A 194 3.86 -15.77 -4.21
C ILE A 194 5.21 -16.50 -4.34
N GLU A 195 5.62 -17.22 -3.31
CA GLU A 195 6.88 -17.98 -3.31
C GLU A 195 6.90 -19.03 -4.43
N ASP A 196 5.83 -19.78 -4.61
CA ASP A 196 5.72 -20.81 -5.64
C ASP A 196 5.92 -20.24 -7.06
N VAL A 197 5.40 -19.04 -7.31
CA VAL A 197 5.60 -18.37 -8.61
C VAL A 197 7.04 -17.83 -8.72
N LEU A 198 7.57 -17.19 -7.69
CA LEU A 198 8.92 -16.62 -7.71
C LEU A 198 10.01 -17.70 -7.85
N THR A 199 9.79 -18.88 -7.28
CA THR A 199 10.72 -20.00 -7.36
C THR A 199 10.52 -20.92 -8.57
N GLY A 200 9.47 -20.65 -9.38
CA GLY A 200 9.15 -21.44 -10.57
C GLY A 200 8.44 -22.77 -10.29
N LYS A 201 7.98 -23.02 -9.06
CA LYS A 201 7.15 -24.18 -8.74
C LYS A 201 5.78 -24.11 -9.41
N ALA A 202 5.26 -22.90 -9.59
CA ALA A 202 4.03 -22.62 -10.30
C ALA A 202 4.26 -21.54 -11.38
N ALA A 203 3.60 -21.68 -12.53
CA ALA A 203 3.59 -20.64 -13.55
C ALA A 203 2.58 -19.56 -13.20
N ALA A 204 2.94 -18.28 -13.38
CA ALA A 204 1.98 -17.20 -13.34
C ALA A 204 0.96 -17.39 -14.47
N ALA A 205 -0.32 -17.48 -14.13
CA ALA A 205 -1.41 -17.71 -15.08
C ALA A 205 -2.55 -16.70 -14.99
N GLY A 206 -2.48 -15.81 -13.98
CA GLY A 206 -3.46 -14.75 -13.77
C GLY A 206 -3.51 -13.74 -14.89
N ARG A 207 -4.67 -13.13 -15.05
CA ARG A 207 -4.92 -12.03 -16.00
C ARG A 207 -5.59 -10.89 -15.26
N LEU A 208 -5.25 -9.65 -15.62
CA LEU A 208 -5.87 -8.48 -15.04
C LEU A 208 -7.37 -8.46 -15.31
N ASN A 209 -8.15 -8.27 -14.28
CA ASN A 209 -9.61 -8.21 -14.34
C ASN A 209 -10.14 -6.79 -14.49
N MET A 210 -9.25 -5.82 -14.71
CA MET A 210 -9.58 -4.41 -14.93
C MET A 210 -8.49 -3.72 -15.73
N THR A 211 -8.82 -2.57 -16.32
CA THR A 211 -7.87 -1.70 -17.00
C THR A 211 -6.99 -0.97 -15.97
N TRP A 212 -5.70 -0.94 -16.21
CA TRP A 212 -4.74 -0.15 -15.43
C TRP A 212 -4.39 1.11 -16.20
N TYR A 213 -4.71 2.25 -15.65
CA TYR A 213 -4.48 3.55 -16.22
C TYR A 213 -3.06 4.05 -15.97
N ARG A 214 -2.59 5.01 -16.78
CA ARG A 214 -1.23 5.57 -16.65
C ARG A 214 -1.13 6.60 -15.54
N SER A 215 -2.20 7.37 -15.32
CA SER A 215 -2.26 8.44 -14.32
C SER A 215 -3.70 8.74 -13.91
N ASP A 216 -3.85 9.57 -12.89
CA ASP A 216 -5.16 10.08 -12.46
C ASP A 216 -5.87 10.89 -13.56
N GLU A 217 -5.13 11.49 -14.49
CA GLU A 217 -5.68 12.25 -15.63
C GLU A 217 -6.46 11.38 -16.61
N ASP A 218 -6.27 10.08 -16.56
CA ASP A 218 -7.00 9.11 -17.37
C ASP A 218 -8.37 8.76 -16.78
N LEU A 219 -8.59 9.09 -15.52
CA LEU A 219 -9.85 8.80 -14.85
C LEU A 219 -10.90 9.83 -15.22
N PRO A 220 -12.14 9.41 -15.52
CA PRO A 220 -13.27 10.33 -15.67
C PRO A 220 -13.65 10.92 -14.31
N ASP A 221 -14.45 11.99 -14.33
CA ASP A 221 -15.05 12.55 -13.10
C ASP A 221 -15.76 11.46 -12.30
N MET A 222 -15.53 11.43 -11.00
CA MET A 222 -16.08 10.39 -10.13
C MET A 222 -17.61 10.38 -10.12
N ASN A 223 -18.24 11.51 -10.34
CA ASN A 223 -19.70 11.65 -10.39
C ASN A 223 -20.29 11.43 -11.79
N ASP A 224 -19.46 11.22 -12.81
CA ASP A 224 -19.92 10.84 -14.13
C ASP A 224 -20.20 9.33 -14.19
N TYR A 225 -21.47 8.96 -14.16
CA TYR A 225 -21.94 7.58 -14.22
C TYR A 225 -22.26 7.10 -15.65
N ASP A 226 -22.09 7.94 -16.67
CA ASP A 226 -22.23 7.52 -18.06
C ASP A 226 -20.95 6.80 -18.52
N ILE A 227 -20.99 5.48 -18.50
CA ILE A 227 -19.83 4.66 -18.85
C ILE A 227 -19.41 4.78 -20.31
N ILE A 228 -20.33 5.17 -21.20
CA ILE A 228 -20.06 5.31 -22.64
C ILE A 228 -19.44 6.67 -22.91
N GLN A 229 -20.10 7.77 -22.49
CA GLN A 229 -19.58 9.12 -22.67
C GLN A 229 -18.32 9.39 -21.83
N GLY A 230 -18.30 8.92 -20.59
CA GLY A 230 -17.14 8.96 -19.72
C GLY A 230 -16.01 8.02 -20.15
N LYS A 231 -16.21 7.23 -21.22
CA LYS A 231 -15.22 6.30 -21.79
C LYS A 231 -14.61 5.39 -20.73
N ARG A 232 -15.45 4.86 -19.85
CA ARG A 232 -15.02 4.00 -18.75
C ARG A 232 -14.79 2.56 -19.20
N THR A 233 -13.96 1.87 -18.49
CA THR A 233 -13.65 0.45 -18.62
C THR A 233 -12.94 0.07 -19.93
N TYR A 234 -12.52 -1.18 -20.02
CA TYR A 234 -11.88 -1.75 -21.21
C TYR A 234 -12.76 -1.68 -22.48
N GLN A 235 -14.06 -1.49 -22.34
CA GLN A 235 -15.01 -1.44 -23.47
C GLN A 235 -15.03 -0.09 -24.17
N TYR A 236 -14.83 1.01 -23.45
CA TYR A 236 -15.05 2.35 -24.00
C TYR A 236 -13.83 3.26 -23.86
N PHE A 237 -12.83 2.89 -23.07
CA PHE A 237 -11.60 3.68 -22.95
C PHE A 237 -10.78 3.57 -24.22
N ASP A 238 -10.52 4.70 -24.86
CA ASP A 238 -9.93 4.80 -26.21
C ASP A 238 -8.52 5.40 -26.21
N ARG A 239 -7.94 5.63 -25.05
CA ARG A 239 -6.56 6.11 -24.90
C ARG A 239 -5.62 4.96 -24.54
N GLU A 240 -4.33 5.24 -24.61
CA GLU A 240 -3.31 4.27 -24.21
C GLU A 240 -3.37 3.98 -22.71
N VAL A 241 -3.38 2.72 -22.34
CA VAL A 241 -3.42 2.26 -20.95
C VAL A 241 -2.04 1.75 -20.51
N LEU A 242 -1.81 1.67 -19.20
CA LEU A 242 -0.61 1.01 -18.70
C LEU A 242 -0.68 -0.49 -18.98
N TYR A 243 -1.76 -1.13 -18.55
CA TYR A 243 -2.07 -2.52 -18.88
C TYR A 243 -3.55 -2.68 -19.23
N PRO A 244 -3.87 -3.34 -20.34
CA PRO A 244 -5.27 -3.59 -20.71
C PRO A 244 -5.91 -4.68 -19.81
N PHE A 245 -7.23 -4.68 -19.78
CA PHE A 245 -8.00 -5.81 -19.26
C PHE A 245 -7.54 -7.12 -19.92
N GLY A 246 -7.36 -8.17 -19.13
CA GLY A 246 -6.89 -9.47 -19.61
C GLY A 246 -5.38 -9.57 -19.80
N TYR A 247 -4.61 -8.51 -19.52
CA TYR A 247 -3.15 -8.57 -19.60
C TYR A 247 -2.57 -9.50 -18.54
N GLY A 248 -1.49 -10.18 -18.92
CA GLY A 248 -0.68 -10.99 -18.03
C GLY A 248 0.31 -11.83 -18.80
N LEU A 249 1.49 -12.03 -18.24
CA LEU A 249 2.53 -12.87 -18.79
C LEU A 249 2.46 -14.27 -18.16
N THR A 250 2.93 -15.27 -18.87
CA THR A 250 3.03 -16.64 -18.37
C THR A 250 4.19 -17.37 -19.05
N TYR A 251 4.76 -18.35 -18.36
CA TYR A 251 5.76 -19.25 -18.96
C TYR A 251 5.13 -20.41 -19.71
N ALA A 252 3.80 -20.61 -19.59
CA ALA A 252 3.06 -21.61 -20.32
C ALA A 252 2.73 -21.15 -21.74
N ALA A 253 2.85 -22.02 -22.70
CA ALA A 253 2.38 -21.80 -24.08
C ALA A 253 0.94 -22.29 -24.23
N PHE A 254 0.10 -21.49 -24.88
CA PHE A 254 -1.27 -21.85 -25.21
C PHE A 254 -1.42 -21.87 -26.73
N SER A 255 -2.07 -22.91 -27.25
CA SER A 255 -2.47 -22.99 -28.64
C SER A 255 -3.99 -23.03 -28.76
N TYR A 256 -4.53 -22.25 -29.68
CA TYR A 256 -5.96 -22.30 -30.00
C TYR A 256 -6.13 -23.12 -31.28
N GLU A 257 -6.89 -24.21 -31.18
CA GLU A 257 -7.20 -25.05 -32.33
C GLU A 257 -8.44 -24.55 -33.07
N LYS A 258 -8.80 -25.19 -34.17
CA LYS A 258 -9.95 -24.79 -34.97
C LYS A 258 -11.23 -24.84 -34.14
N MET A 259 -11.87 -23.71 -33.98
CA MET A 259 -13.20 -23.62 -33.38
C MET A 259 -14.22 -24.37 -34.25
N GLN A 260 -14.96 -25.27 -33.65
CA GLN A 260 -16.10 -25.97 -34.29
C GLN A 260 -17.41 -25.43 -33.72
N ILE A 261 -18.30 -25.02 -34.60
CA ILE A 261 -19.63 -24.53 -34.22
C ILE A 261 -20.66 -25.54 -34.76
N LYS A 262 -21.47 -26.11 -33.87
CA LYS A 262 -22.58 -26.99 -34.23
C LYS A 262 -23.88 -26.39 -33.72
N LYS A 263 -24.88 -26.34 -34.60
CA LYS A 263 -26.23 -25.95 -34.22
C LYS A 263 -26.98 -27.20 -33.77
N GLU A 264 -27.38 -27.24 -32.55
CA GLU A 264 -28.21 -28.30 -31.95
C GLU A 264 -29.60 -27.70 -31.61
N ARG A 265 -30.63 -28.56 -31.35
CA ARG A 265 -31.97 -28.06 -31.03
C ARG A 265 -31.96 -27.11 -29.85
N GLY A 266 -32.22 -25.82 -30.16
CA GLY A 266 -32.33 -24.77 -29.12
C GLY A 266 -31.02 -24.21 -28.58
N CYS A 267 -29.83 -24.67 -29.03
CA CYS A 267 -28.54 -24.15 -28.59
C CYS A 267 -27.48 -24.17 -29.70
N ILE A 268 -26.42 -23.41 -29.50
CA ILE A 268 -25.19 -23.43 -30.33
C ILE A 268 -24.10 -24.03 -29.46
N LYS A 269 -23.54 -25.14 -29.90
CA LYS A 269 -22.38 -25.76 -29.24
C LYS A 269 -21.10 -25.26 -29.92
N VAL A 270 -20.21 -24.71 -29.14
CA VAL A 270 -18.88 -24.28 -29.55
C VAL A 270 -17.87 -25.18 -28.87
N SER A 271 -16.94 -25.75 -29.61
CA SER A 271 -15.86 -26.59 -29.08
C SER A 271 -14.55 -26.33 -29.80
#